data_f5f82db9031efaa15acae5538a7d690b
#
_entry.id   f5f82db9031efaa15acae5538a7d690b
#
_cell.length_a   1.000
_cell.length_b   1.000
_cell.length_c   1.000
_cell.angle_alpha   90.00
_cell.angle_beta   90.00
_cell.angle_gamma   90.00
#
_symmetry.space_group_name_H-M   'P 1'
#
loop_
_entity.id
_entity.type
_entity.pdbx_description
1 polymer ?
#
loop_
_entity_poly.entity_id
_entity_poly.type
_entity_poly.pdbx_seq_one_letter_code
_entity_poly.pdbx_strand_id
1 'polypeptide(L)'
;MDSFASWRLPTLGLSALTVLTLATCQSNSTKTTEGTAQTPADSTVAAPAVAGPTGNADAGRAVFRNETFGTEGFWTNAVRMPQGMKAAKLTVLDALKAGVSFDVDAMPADVKAAFVSELKTDRSPAKAPRLNDPATMEALVKANAVIGMVPKGAMVGVSCALCHAVTDKSMFDLNGKGSIGKRIDGPTPHQLNVGKLLATAANSRALFTTLQLQQPDGSTIGRAPKGLTAASTEAAVDAYLSNPKFYPVGMFDDSPDGNGNPVHIQPFFRQDLAAPFGSSGQNAKLDDFNNTVYTALFDQSNLLSPGGKQFIHVLGGAGGDAILADYAKVLAATGVTGFPYVTASTEGKPGDAPTPTGKRVDEQKLRDLNAYVSRLAAPKGVVTDAVLVGQGRALFVSSNCTNCHNTDQSKPVMTKLIPMNQIYPDYRPKVLAQRQAPLSPIQNAPGTFDDKMIVVDASPGGGIRGNALPLLLDLARKPVFLHDDSVPSLDALLNPSRGKGAPHPFYVVSTKERTVLVAYLKSLDTGPDKEVAMRR
;
A
#
# COMPACT_ATOMS: atom_id res chain seq x y z
N MET A 1 -25.93 53.68 28.72
CA MET A 1 -26.37 54.55 27.61
C MET A 1 -26.16 53.66 26.39
N ASP A 2 -27.12 52.84 26.11
CA ASP A 2 -28.23 52.90 25.13
C ASP A 2 -27.68 52.84 23.69
N SER A 3 -28.07 51.98 22.81
CA SER A 3 -29.44 51.49 22.54
C SER A 3 -29.39 50.26 21.59
N PHE A 4 -30.35 49.39 21.80
CA PHE A 4 -30.84 48.33 20.94
C PHE A 4 -31.41 48.84 19.62
N ALA A 5 -31.26 48.09 18.53
CA ALA A 5 -32.21 48.10 17.43
C ALA A 5 -32.36 46.70 16.82
N SER A 6 -33.49 46.12 17.11
CA SER A 6 -34.10 44.94 16.51
C SER A 6 -34.69 45.24 15.13
N TRP A 7 -34.55 44.35 14.17
CA TRP A 7 -35.44 44.33 12.99
C TRP A 7 -35.97 42.94 12.73
N ARG A 8 -37.30 42.93 12.56
CA ARG A 8 -38.18 41.77 12.44
C ARG A 8 -38.30 41.32 10.98
N LEU A 9 -38.59 40.02 10.82
CA LEU A 9 -39.07 39.36 9.60
C LEU A 9 -40.43 39.94 9.12
N PRO A 10 -40.78 39.69 7.86
CA PRO A 10 -42.15 39.31 7.54
C PRO A 10 -42.27 37.97 6.83
N THR A 11 -43.21 37.21 7.33
CA THR A 11 -43.88 36.04 6.75
C THR A 11 -44.90 36.46 5.70
N LEU A 12 -45.19 35.58 4.73
CA LEU A 12 -46.39 35.32 3.93
C LEU A 12 -45.97 34.89 2.52
N GLY A 13 -46.52 33.88 1.83
CA GLY A 13 -47.76 33.21 1.97
C GLY A 13 -47.87 32.03 0.99
N LEU A 14 -48.77 31.16 1.30
CA LEU A 14 -49.22 29.96 0.58
C LEU A 14 -49.81 30.21 -0.80
N SER A 15 -49.67 29.24 -1.72
CA SER A 15 -50.71 28.74 -2.66
C SER A 15 -50.09 27.61 -3.49
N ALA A 16 -50.44 26.40 -3.39
CA ALA A 16 -51.62 25.59 -3.73
C ALA A 16 -51.62 25.03 -5.17
N LEU A 17 -51.60 23.70 -5.20
CA LEU A 17 -52.23 22.74 -6.12
C LEU A 17 -51.90 22.74 -7.63
N THR A 18 -51.46 21.63 -8.16
CA THR A 18 -52.29 20.83 -9.07
C THR A 18 -51.85 19.37 -9.14
N VAL A 19 -52.79 18.51 -8.94
CA VAL A 19 -52.81 17.04 -9.03
C VAL A 19 -52.97 16.63 -10.49
N LEU A 20 -52.34 15.54 -10.91
CA LEU A 20 -52.92 14.65 -11.92
C LEU A 20 -52.50 13.20 -11.63
N THR A 21 -53.53 12.43 -11.49
CA THR A 21 -53.66 11.00 -11.22
C THR A 21 -53.70 10.16 -12.49
N LEU A 22 -53.48 8.90 -12.31
CA LEU A 22 -54.03 7.65 -12.91
C LEU A 22 -52.91 6.70 -13.37
N ALA A 23 -52.92 5.40 -13.17
CA ALA A 23 -53.93 4.46 -12.70
C ALA A 23 -53.26 3.18 -12.19
N THR A 24 -53.69 2.69 -11.15
CA THR A 24 -54.15 1.38 -10.65
C THR A 24 -53.82 0.10 -11.43
N CYS A 25 -53.31 -0.91 -10.69
CA CYS A 25 -53.96 -2.19 -10.62
C CYS A 25 -53.70 -2.85 -9.26
N GLN A 26 -54.77 -3.28 -8.62
CA GLN A 26 -54.89 -3.88 -7.29
C GLN A 26 -54.57 -5.38 -7.29
N SER A 27 -54.07 -5.92 -6.17
CA SER A 27 -54.94 -6.82 -5.35
C SER A 27 -54.26 -7.19 -4.04
N ASN A 28 -54.94 -6.85 -2.97
CA ASN A 28 -55.15 -7.49 -1.65
C ASN A 28 -54.19 -8.60 -1.17
N SER A 29 -53.63 -8.50 0.06
CA SER A 29 -54.39 -8.83 1.27
C SER A 29 -53.56 -8.60 2.54
N THR A 30 -54.23 -8.07 3.54
CA THR A 30 -53.87 -7.82 4.94
C THR A 30 -53.18 -8.97 5.67
N LYS A 31 -52.15 -8.70 6.49
CA LYS A 31 -52.20 -8.89 7.97
C LYS A 31 -50.96 -8.28 8.65
N THR A 32 -51.22 -7.49 9.66
CA THR A 32 -50.34 -7.02 10.73
C THR A 32 -49.63 -8.14 11.46
N THR A 33 -48.34 -8.01 11.73
CA THR A 33 -47.70 -8.40 13.00
C THR A 33 -46.31 -7.78 13.15
N GLU A 34 -46.13 -7.11 14.24
CA GLU A 34 -44.98 -6.88 15.10
C GLU A 34 -43.54 -6.89 14.54
N GLY A 35 -42.84 -5.86 14.96
CA GLY A 35 -41.43 -5.61 14.64
C GLY A 35 -40.50 -6.72 15.13
N THR A 36 -39.67 -7.14 14.21
CA THR A 36 -38.44 -7.84 14.52
C THR A 36 -37.30 -7.05 13.96
N ALA A 37 -36.30 -6.84 14.81
CA ALA A 37 -35.06 -6.19 14.49
C ALA A 37 -34.42 -6.79 13.23
N GLN A 38 -34.17 -5.98 12.22
CA GLN A 38 -33.46 -6.40 11.03
C GLN A 38 -32.00 -6.74 11.41
N THR A 39 -31.69 -8.01 11.37
CA THR A 39 -30.33 -8.52 11.29
C THR A 39 -29.66 -7.94 10.04
N PRO A 40 -28.43 -7.47 10.12
CA PRO A 40 -27.72 -6.98 8.92
C PRO A 40 -27.63 -8.11 7.89
N ALA A 41 -28.06 -7.84 6.68
CA ALA A 41 -27.97 -8.76 5.56
C ALA A 41 -26.51 -9.19 5.37
N ASP A 42 -26.30 -10.49 5.43
CA ASP A 42 -25.02 -11.15 5.12
C ASP A 42 -24.73 -10.94 3.62
N SER A 43 -24.00 -9.89 3.29
CA SER A 43 -23.58 -9.64 1.92
C SER A 43 -22.40 -10.55 1.59
N THR A 44 -22.69 -11.81 1.36
CA THR A 44 -21.78 -12.71 0.66
C THR A 44 -21.71 -12.27 -0.80
N VAL A 45 -20.72 -11.44 -1.12
CA VAL A 45 -20.33 -11.22 -2.52
C VAL A 45 -19.68 -12.53 -2.98
N ALA A 46 -20.44 -13.35 -3.68
CA ALA A 46 -19.88 -14.50 -4.38
C ALA A 46 -18.83 -13.96 -5.37
N ALA A 47 -17.57 -14.34 -5.17
CA ALA A 47 -16.53 -14.06 -6.15
C ALA A 47 -16.93 -14.72 -7.48
N PRO A 48 -17.09 -13.98 -8.58
CA PRO A 48 -17.30 -14.60 -9.86
C PRO A 48 -16.01 -15.32 -10.25
N ALA A 49 -16.04 -16.63 -10.30
CA ALA A 49 -15.06 -17.41 -11.04
C ALA A 49 -15.29 -17.13 -12.53
N VAL A 50 -14.89 -15.97 -13.00
CA VAL A 50 -14.80 -15.69 -14.42
C VAL A 50 -13.38 -15.99 -14.82
N ALA A 51 -13.18 -17.14 -15.48
CA ALA A 51 -12.01 -17.39 -16.27
C ALA A 51 -11.96 -16.32 -17.38
N GLY A 52 -11.31 -15.21 -17.10
CA GLY A 52 -10.88 -14.26 -18.11
C GLY A 52 -9.77 -14.90 -18.94
N PRO A 53 -9.44 -14.36 -20.13
CA PRO A 53 -8.36 -14.87 -20.95
C PRO A 53 -7.09 -14.99 -20.08
N THR A 54 -6.55 -16.20 -20.02
CA THR A 54 -5.39 -16.54 -19.20
C THR A 54 -4.17 -15.76 -19.69
N GLY A 55 -3.61 -14.90 -18.82
CA GLY A 55 -2.35 -14.19 -19.10
C GLY A 55 -1.16 -15.15 -19.14
N ASN A 56 -0.08 -14.70 -19.74
CA ASN A 56 1.19 -15.42 -19.83
C ASN A 56 2.09 -15.01 -18.65
N ALA A 57 2.42 -15.95 -17.76
CA ALA A 57 3.23 -15.66 -16.57
C ALA A 57 4.68 -15.26 -16.89
N ASP A 58 5.28 -15.75 -17.98
CA ASP A 58 6.64 -15.34 -18.35
C ASP A 58 6.67 -13.91 -18.89
N ALA A 59 5.68 -13.53 -19.70
CA ALA A 59 5.45 -12.13 -20.07
C ALA A 59 5.15 -11.28 -18.83
N GLY A 60 4.34 -11.78 -17.91
CA GLY A 60 4.00 -11.12 -16.65
C GLY A 60 5.20 -10.86 -15.75
N ARG A 61 6.20 -11.76 -15.75
CA ARG A 61 7.47 -11.52 -15.06
C ARG A 61 8.21 -10.31 -15.64
N ALA A 62 8.20 -10.17 -16.97
CA ALA A 62 8.80 -9.00 -17.61
C ALA A 62 8.03 -7.72 -17.26
N VAL A 63 6.69 -7.77 -17.21
CA VAL A 63 5.85 -6.66 -16.76
C VAL A 63 6.16 -6.30 -15.32
N PHE A 64 6.16 -7.24 -14.38
CA PHE A 64 6.45 -7.04 -12.98
C PHE A 64 7.80 -6.35 -12.75
N ARG A 65 8.81 -6.76 -13.49
CA ARG A 65 10.19 -6.29 -13.32
C ARG A 65 10.50 -4.98 -14.03
N ASN A 66 9.87 -4.74 -15.21
CA ASN A 66 10.37 -3.75 -16.15
C ASN A 66 9.29 -2.83 -16.75
N GLU A 67 8.00 -3.06 -16.47
CA GLU A 67 6.96 -2.22 -17.08
C GLU A 67 6.68 -0.99 -16.22
N THR A 68 6.56 0.14 -16.87
CA THR A 68 6.30 1.45 -16.26
C THR A 68 5.04 2.12 -16.79
N PHE A 69 4.49 1.61 -17.90
CA PHE A 69 3.30 2.17 -18.58
C PHE A 69 3.37 3.70 -18.82
N GLY A 70 4.58 4.21 -19.12
CA GLY A 70 4.80 5.64 -19.36
C GLY A 70 5.09 6.46 -18.12
N THR A 71 4.93 5.90 -16.90
CA THR A 71 5.16 6.64 -15.65
C THR A 71 6.62 7.03 -15.43
N GLU A 72 7.57 6.51 -16.23
CA GLU A 72 8.96 7.01 -16.24
C GLU A 72 9.04 8.51 -16.50
N GLY A 73 8.08 9.08 -17.24
CA GLY A 73 7.94 10.52 -17.42
C GLY A 73 7.69 11.25 -16.10
N PHE A 74 6.83 10.73 -15.24
CA PHE A 74 6.57 11.28 -13.91
C PHE A 74 7.82 11.25 -13.04
N TRP A 75 8.50 10.12 -12.95
CA TRP A 75 9.69 9.96 -12.11
C TRP A 75 10.89 10.77 -12.61
N THR A 76 11.02 10.97 -13.92
CA THR A 76 12.14 11.70 -14.51
C THR A 76 11.87 13.20 -14.63
N ASN A 77 10.67 13.61 -15.08
CA ASN A 77 10.38 15.00 -15.42
C ASN A 77 9.65 15.75 -14.29
N ALA A 78 8.73 15.08 -13.57
CA ALA A 78 8.03 15.70 -12.45
C ALA A 78 8.81 15.57 -11.14
N VAL A 79 9.08 14.35 -10.70
CA VAL A 79 9.83 14.06 -9.46
C VAL A 79 11.32 14.37 -9.59
N ARG A 80 11.88 14.25 -10.79
CA ARG A 80 13.30 14.50 -11.10
C ARG A 80 14.25 13.61 -10.31
N MET A 81 13.92 12.33 -10.20
CA MET A 81 14.72 11.35 -9.47
C MET A 81 16.15 11.21 -10.00
N PRO A 82 16.41 11.06 -11.32
CA PRO A 82 17.79 10.95 -11.84
C PRO A 82 18.61 12.22 -11.57
N GLN A 83 18.00 13.40 -11.65
CA GLN A 83 18.66 14.68 -11.39
C GLN A 83 19.03 14.80 -9.91
N GLY A 84 18.15 14.37 -9.00
CA GLY A 84 18.41 14.36 -7.58
C GLY A 84 19.53 13.38 -7.20
N MET A 85 19.49 12.15 -7.73
CA MET A 85 20.56 11.16 -7.54
C MET A 85 21.93 11.70 -7.98
N LYS A 86 21.96 12.37 -9.13
CA LYS A 86 23.20 13.01 -9.64
C LYS A 86 23.66 14.15 -8.74
N ALA A 87 22.77 15.04 -8.33
CA ALA A 87 23.08 16.16 -7.44
C ALA A 87 23.59 15.70 -6.06
N ALA A 88 22.98 14.65 -5.52
CA ALA A 88 23.39 14.01 -4.26
C ALA A 88 24.67 13.17 -4.40
N LYS A 89 25.19 12.98 -5.61
CA LYS A 89 26.30 12.04 -5.90
C LYS A 89 26.05 10.67 -5.27
N LEU A 90 24.83 10.16 -5.44
CA LEU A 90 24.37 8.92 -4.80
C LEU A 90 25.26 7.75 -5.19
N THR A 91 25.83 7.07 -4.19
CA THR A 91 26.70 5.91 -4.38
C THR A 91 25.94 4.60 -4.19
N VAL A 92 26.52 3.48 -4.66
CA VAL A 92 25.96 2.14 -4.41
C VAL A 92 25.89 1.85 -2.90
N LEU A 93 26.91 2.28 -2.15
CA LEU A 93 26.93 2.09 -0.71
C LEU A 93 25.80 2.87 0.00
N ASP A 94 25.49 4.08 -0.47
CA ASP A 94 24.38 4.88 0.10
C ASP A 94 23.03 4.26 -0.22
N ALA A 95 22.85 3.74 -1.44
CA ALA A 95 21.65 3.00 -1.84
C ALA A 95 21.47 1.72 -1.00
N LEU A 96 22.53 0.93 -0.79
CA LEU A 96 22.52 -0.23 0.12
C LEU A 96 22.13 0.18 1.55
N LYS A 97 22.67 1.29 2.08
CA LYS A 97 22.27 1.82 3.40
C LYS A 97 20.81 2.24 3.46
N ALA A 98 20.21 2.64 2.34
CA ALA A 98 18.79 2.95 2.22
C ALA A 98 17.91 1.72 1.99
N GLY A 99 18.48 0.52 1.97
CA GLY A 99 17.72 -0.73 1.80
C GLY A 99 17.51 -1.15 0.35
N VAL A 100 18.11 -0.46 -0.61
CA VAL A 100 18.04 -0.81 -2.04
C VAL A 100 18.78 -2.11 -2.29
N SER A 101 18.22 -2.97 -3.13
CA SER A 101 18.81 -4.25 -3.54
C SER A 101 19.25 -4.21 -5.00
N PHE A 102 20.29 -4.99 -5.31
CA PHE A 102 20.91 -5.05 -6.63
C PHE A 102 20.93 -6.47 -7.18
N ASP A 103 20.48 -6.61 -8.42
CA ASP A 103 20.45 -7.89 -9.15
C ASP A 103 21.85 -8.22 -9.70
N VAL A 104 22.50 -9.22 -9.15
CA VAL A 104 23.83 -9.65 -9.54
C VAL A 104 23.90 -10.16 -10.97
N ASP A 105 22.80 -10.66 -11.52
CA ASP A 105 22.75 -11.21 -12.87
C ASP A 105 22.64 -10.10 -13.94
N ALA A 106 22.17 -8.91 -13.55
CA ALA A 106 22.11 -7.73 -14.42
C ALA A 106 23.34 -6.80 -14.31
N MET A 107 24.26 -7.07 -13.37
CA MET A 107 25.44 -6.23 -13.18
C MET A 107 26.42 -6.34 -14.34
N PRO A 108 27.05 -5.23 -14.79
CA PRO A 108 28.21 -5.26 -15.66
C PRO A 108 29.35 -6.12 -15.06
N ALA A 109 30.02 -6.89 -15.90
CA ALA A 109 30.99 -7.88 -15.46
C ALA A 109 32.18 -7.28 -14.69
N ASP A 110 32.66 -6.11 -15.10
CA ASP A 110 33.73 -5.37 -14.44
C ASP A 110 33.32 -4.86 -13.05
N VAL A 111 32.09 -4.35 -12.90
CA VAL A 111 31.52 -3.93 -11.61
C VAL A 111 31.37 -5.13 -10.68
N LYS A 112 30.83 -6.24 -11.20
CA LYS A 112 30.67 -7.47 -10.43
C LYS A 112 32.01 -8.00 -9.93
N ALA A 113 33.05 -8.00 -10.77
CA ALA A 113 34.39 -8.44 -10.40
C ALA A 113 34.99 -7.54 -9.30
N ALA A 114 34.85 -6.21 -9.41
CA ALA A 114 35.32 -5.28 -8.40
C ALA A 114 34.62 -5.50 -7.07
N PHE A 115 33.31 -5.68 -7.05
CA PHE A 115 32.53 -5.88 -5.82
C PHE A 115 32.91 -7.14 -5.06
N VAL A 116 33.34 -8.22 -5.72
CA VAL A 116 33.83 -9.45 -5.04
C VAL A 116 34.96 -9.14 -4.06
N SER A 117 35.84 -8.18 -4.37
CA SER A 117 36.92 -7.75 -3.49
C SER A 117 36.52 -6.62 -2.53
N GLU A 118 35.86 -5.58 -3.05
CA GLU A 118 35.52 -4.36 -2.29
C GLU A 118 34.56 -4.62 -1.12
N LEU A 119 33.57 -5.52 -1.31
CA LEU A 119 32.58 -5.86 -0.28
C LEU A 119 33.18 -6.58 0.93
N LYS A 120 34.39 -7.14 0.79
CA LYS A 120 35.12 -7.81 1.88
C LYS A 120 35.96 -6.84 2.73
N THR A 121 36.06 -5.57 2.31
CA THR A 121 36.85 -4.53 3.00
C THR A 121 35.99 -3.79 4.03
N ASP A 122 36.57 -2.75 4.64
CA ASP A 122 35.83 -1.79 5.48
C ASP A 122 34.88 -0.86 4.67
N ARG A 123 34.89 -1.00 3.34
CA ARG A 123 34.07 -0.25 2.39
C ARG A 123 34.30 1.26 2.39
N SER A 124 35.45 1.70 2.90
CA SER A 124 35.88 3.10 2.76
C SER A 124 36.15 3.44 1.29
N PRO A 125 36.08 4.72 0.88
CA PRO A 125 36.36 5.12 -0.51
C PRO A 125 37.74 4.69 -1.01
N ALA A 126 38.75 4.61 -0.13
CA ALA A 126 40.09 4.18 -0.48
C ALA A 126 40.17 2.66 -0.78
N LYS A 127 39.33 1.84 -0.14
CA LYS A 127 39.36 0.37 -0.29
C LYS A 127 38.23 -0.19 -1.14
N ALA A 128 37.17 0.59 -1.34
CA ALA A 128 36.01 0.22 -2.13
C ALA A 128 35.61 1.36 -3.07
N PRO A 129 36.48 1.75 -4.02
CA PRO A 129 36.26 2.90 -4.88
C PRO A 129 34.99 2.75 -5.73
N ARG A 130 34.68 1.58 -6.28
CA ARG A 130 33.47 1.35 -7.09
C ARG A 130 32.18 1.47 -6.27
N LEU A 131 32.16 0.98 -5.03
CA LEU A 131 31.01 1.12 -4.14
C LEU A 131 30.71 2.58 -3.77
N ASN A 132 31.74 3.44 -3.78
CA ASN A 132 31.67 4.84 -3.41
C ASN A 132 31.70 5.80 -4.63
N ASP A 133 31.65 5.27 -5.85
CA ASP A 133 31.64 6.05 -7.07
C ASP A 133 30.21 6.25 -7.61
N PRO A 134 29.70 7.48 -7.70
CA PRO A 134 28.39 7.76 -8.31
C PRO A 134 28.25 7.26 -9.75
N ALA A 135 29.36 7.24 -10.52
CA ALA A 135 29.33 6.73 -11.89
C ALA A 135 29.01 5.22 -11.93
N THR A 136 29.45 4.47 -10.92
CA THR A 136 29.07 3.06 -10.76
C THR A 136 27.56 2.92 -10.50
N MET A 137 26.96 3.78 -9.68
CA MET A 137 25.50 3.78 -9.47
C MET A 137 24.74 4.06 -10.76
N GLU A 138 25.18 5.06 -11.56
CA GLU A 138 24.58 5.35 -12.87
C GLU A 138 24.68 4.15 -13.83
N ALA A 139 25.84 3.48 -13.85
CA ALA A 139 26.05 2.28 -14.68
C ALA A 139 25.10 1.13 -14.29
N LEU A 140 24.88 0.92 -12.99
CA LEU A 140 23.95 -0.10 -12.49
C LEU A 140 22.50 0.24 -12.80
N VAL A 141 22.08 1.51 -12.73
CA VAL A 141 20.75 1.94 -13.20
C VAL A 141 20.58 1.65 -14.69
N LYS A 142 21.55 2.06 -15.51
CA LYS A 142 21.51 1.80 -16.98
C LYS A 142 21.48 0.32 -17.32
N ALA A 143 22.15 -0.51 -16.54
CA ALA A 143 22.14 -1.97 -16.70
C ALA A 143 20.88 -2.66 -16.16
N ASN A 144 19.90 -1.89 -15.61
CA ASN A 144 18.72 -2.43 -14.93
C ASN A 144 19.08 -3.38 -13.77
N ALA A 145 20.21 -3.13 -13.12
CA ALA A 145 20.70 -3.91 -11.98
C ALA A 145 20.16 -3.40 -10.63
N VAL A 146 19.63 -2.18 -10.59
CA VAL A 146 18.93 -1.65 -9.40
C VAL A 146 17.50 -2.16 -9.40
N ILE A 147 17.17 -3.02 -8.45
CA ILE A 147 15.85 -3.67 -8.42
C ILE A 147 14.74 -2.62 -8.31
N GLY A 148 13.83 -2.63 -9.28
CA GLY A 148 12.67 -1.75 -9.33
C GLY A 148 12.89 -0.37 -9.95
N MET A 149 14.11 0.01 -10.25
CA MET A 149 14.41 1.20 -11.06
C MET A 149 14.61 0.79 -12.52
N VAL A 150 13.74 1.24 -13.40
CA VAL A 150 13.67 0.78 -14.78
C VAL A 150 14.17 1.86 -15.74
N PRO A 151 15.31 1.65 -16.44
CA PRO A 151 15.77 2.57 -17.45
C PRO A 151 14.88 2.48 -18.72
N LYS A 152 14.48 3.64 -19.25
CA LYS A 152 13.72 3.78 -20.50
C LYS A 152 14.36 4.89 -21.34
N GLY A 153 15.38 4.53 -22.12
CA GLY A 153 16.21 5.52 -22.83
C GLY A 153 16.93 6.44 -21.86
N ALA A 154 16.67 7.75 -21.94
CA ALA A 154 17.22 8.75 -21.01
C ALA A 154 16.40 8.89 -19.71
N MET A 155 15.25 8.23 -19.61
CA MET A 155 14.35 8.30 -18.46
C MET A 155 14.53 7.08 -17.55
N VAL A 156 14.07 7.24 -16.31
CA VAL A 156 14.02 6.17 -15.30
C VAL A 156 12.62 6.16 -14.69
N GLY A 157 12.02 4.98 -14.65
CA GLY A 157 10.75 4.75 -14.01
C GLY A 157 10.86 3.77 -12.84
N VAL A 158 9.71 3.47 -12.25
CA VAL A 158 9.56 2.53 -11.14
C VAL A 158 8.65 1.38 -11.55
N SER A 159 9.01 0.16 -11.17
CA SER A 159 8.19 -1.04 -11.39
C SER A 159 7.76 -1.68 -10.07
N CYS A 160 6.85 -2.66 -10.13
CA CYS A 160 6.40 -3.44 -8.97
C CYS A 160 7.56 -4.03 -8.16
N ALA A 161 8.67 -4.35 -8.82
CA ALA A 161 9.83 -4.96 -8.18
C ALA A 161 10.51 -4.07 -7.12
N LEU A 162 10.32 -2.73 -7.15
CA LEU A 162 10.90 -1.84 -6.12
C LEU A 162 10.39 -2.21 -4.72
N CYS A 163 9.09 -2.45 -4.62
CA CYS A 163 8.40 -2.70 -3.35
C CYS A 163 8.15 -4.19 -3.08
N HIS A 164 8.26 -5.05 -4.10
CA HIS A 164 7.90 -6.46 -4.01
C HIS A 164 8.98 -7.41 -4.54
N ALA A 165 10.26 -7.05 -4.38
CA ALA A 165 11.37 -7.96 -4.66
C ALA A 165 12.56 -7.71 -3.74
N VAL A 166 13.29 -8.78 -3.46
CA VAL A 166 14.54 -8.78 -2.68
C VAL A 166 15.62 -9.56 -3.45
N THR A 167 16.76 -9.84 -2.82
CA THR A 167 17.75 -10.78 -3.36
C THR A 167 17.94 -11.99 -2.45
N ASP A 168 18.55 -13.04 -2.98
CA ASP A 168 19.04 -14.20 -2.22
C ASP A 168 20.28 -13.89 -1.38
N LYS A 169 20.79 -12.65 -1.43
CA LYS A 169 21.98 -12.18 -0.71
C LYS A 169 23.27 -12.94 -1.06
N SER A 170 23.29 -13.66 -2.17
CA SER A 170 24.38 -14.57 -2.57
C SER A 170 25.74 -13.87 -2.74
N MET A 171 25.75 -12.56 -2.99
CA MET A 171 26.99 -11.78 -3.06
C MET A 171 27.23 -10.94 -1.78
N PHE A 172 26.19 -10.29 -1.27
CA PHE A 172 26.33 -9.39 -0.12
C PHE A 172 25.00 -9.08 0.59
N ASP A 173 25.08 -8.94 1.92
CA ASP A 173 24.00 -8.44 2.78
C ASP A 173 24.57 -7.34 3.70
N LEU A 174 24.05 -6.13 3.61
CA LEU A 174 24.45 -5.05 4.50
C LEU A 174 23.68 -5.12 5.84
N ASN A 175 23.95 -6.16 6.63
CA ASN A 175 23.36 -6.36 7.96
C ASN A 175 21.83 -6.21 7.97
N GLY A 176 21.16 -6.86 7.01
CA GLY A 176 19.71 -6.84 6.88
C GLY A 176 19.12 -5.58 6.24
N LYS A 177 19.95 -4.65 5.75
CA LYS A 177 19.52 -3.50 4.93
C LYS A 177 19.49 -3.89 3.45
N GLY A 178 20.09 -3.10 2.56
CA GLY A 178 20.23 -3.44 1.15
C GLY A 178 21.14 -4.65 0.92
N SER A 179 20.99 -5.31 -0.20
CA SER A 179 21.69 -6.54 -0.54
C SER A 179 22.02 -6.64 -2.02
N ILE A 180 22.97 -7.51 -2.33
CA ILE A 180 23.37 -7.85 -3.69
C ILE A 180 23.27 -9.37 -3.86
N GLY A 181 22.53 -9.81 -4.85
CA GLY A 181 22.34 -11.23 -5.13
C GLY A 181 21.37 -11.44 -6.28
N LYS A 182 20.94 -12.69 -6.50
CA LYS A 182 19.92 -13.02 -7.49
C LYS A 182 18.56 -12.51 -7.01
N ARG A 183 17.81 -11.91 -7.92
CA ARG A 183 16.49 -11.35 -7.65
C ARG A 183 15.48 -12.42 -7.28
N ILE A 184 14.74 -12.16 -6.21
CA ILE A 184 13.59 -12.96 -5.75
C ILE A 184 12.38 -12.05 -5.75
N ASP A 185 11.42 -12.30 -6.63
CA ASP A 185 10.18 -11.55 -6.73
C ASP A 185 9.15 -12.05 -5.72
N GLY A 186 8.33 -11.15 -5.18
CA GLY A 186 7.24 -11.41 -4.26
C GLY A 186 7.48 -10.96 -2.81
N PRO A 187 8.64 -11.22 -2.17
CA PRO A 187 8.90 -10.76 -0.82
C PRO A 187 8.96 -9.23 -0.69
N THR A 188 8.58 -8.74 0.48
CA THR A 188 8.70 -7.33 0.83
C THR A 188 10.15 -6.99 1.24
N PRO A 189 10.74 -5.91 0.69
CA PRO A 189 12.00 -5.36 1.18
C PRO A 189 11.78 -4.54 2.45
N HIS A 190 11.56 -5.19 3.59
CA HIS A 190 11.21 -4.56 4.88
C HIS A 190 12.17 -3.45 5.33
N GLN A 191 13.40 -3.42 4.81
CA GLN A 191 14.42 -2.42 5.14
C GLN A 191 14.54 -1.31 4.09
N LEU A 192 13.67 -1.28 3.10
CA LEU A 192 13.66 -0.23 2.08
C LEU A 192 13.17 1.09 2.71
N ASN A 193 14.03 2.07 2.76
CA ASN A 193 13.70 3.41 3.22
C ASN A 193 13.13 4.23 2.06
N VAL A 194 11.85 3.99 1.74
CA VAL A 194 11.17 4.67 0.63
C VAL A 194 11.20 6.19 0.80
N GLY A 195 10.90 6.69 2.00
CA GLY A 195 10.91 8.12 2.26
C GLY A 195 12.28 8.76 1.97
N LYS A 196 13.39 8.11 2.37
CA LYS A 196 14.74 8.60 2.05
C LYS A 196 15.03 8.56 0.54
N LEU A 197 14.54 7.56 -0.17
CA LEU A 197 14.68 7.50 -1.63
C LEU A 197 13.90 8.63 -2.30
N LEU A 198 12.68 8.88 -1.88
CA LEU A 198 11.85 9.97 -2.40
C LEU A 198 12.50 11.34 -2.11
N ALA A 199 13.06 11.54 -0.91
CA ALA A 199 13.80 12.74 -0.54
C ALA A 199 15.13 12.93 -1.30
N THR A 200 15.60 11.94 -2.05
CA THR A 200 16.77 12.07 -2.93
C THR A 200 16.41 12.75 -4.27
N ALA A 201 15.14 12.83 -4.60
CA ALA A 201 14.67 13.47 -5.83
C ALA A 201 14.98 14.98 -5.84
N ALA A 202 15.13 15.58 -7.01
CA ALA A 202 15.32 17.03 -7.12
C ALA A 202 14.00 17.82 -7.06
N ASN A 203 12.85 17.14 -7.04
CA ASN A 203 11.52 17.73 -6.85
C ASN A 203 10.58 16.73 -6.16
N SER A 204 10.85 16.40 -4.90
CA SER A 204 10.02 15.55 -4.07
C SER A 204 8.62 16.17 -3.82
N ARG A 205 8.48 17.50 -4.01
CA ARG A 205 7.20 18.23 -3.97
C ARG A 205 6.18 17.71 -4.99
N ALA A 206 6.62 17.09 -6.09
CA ALA A 206 5.72 16.48 -7.06
C ALA A 206 4.89 15.30 -6.50
N LEU A 207 5.25 14.79 -5.33
CA LEU A 207 4.54 13.75 -4.58
C LEU A 207 3.48 14.33 -3.61
N PHE A 208 3.07 15.58 -3.80
CA PHE A 208 2.28 16.38 -2.87
C PHE A 208 1.04 15.68 -2.33
N THR A 209 0.31 14.93 -3.15
CA THR A 209 -0.97 14.32 -2.76
C THR A 209 -0.84 13.21 -1.72
N THR A 210 0.33 12.57 -1.62
CA THR A 210 0.64 11.51 -0.65
C THR A 210 1.53 11.99 0.50
N LEU A 211 1.69 13.32 0.66
CA LEU A 211 2.40 13.89 1.81
C LEU A 211 1.44 14.20 2.95
N GLN A 212 1.98 14.31 4.16
CA GLN A 212 1.22 14.80 5.31
C GLN A 212 0.95 16.30 5.18
N LEU A 213 -0.25 16.66 4.75
CA LEU A 213 -0.65 18.05 4.50
C LEU A 213 -1.31 18.69 5.72
N GLN A 214 -1.19 20.01 5.82
CA GLN A 214 -1.95 20.80 6.76
C GLN A 214 -3.44 20.81 6.37
N GLN A 215 -4.31 20.57 7.35
CA GLN A 215 -5.75 20.65 7.16
C GLN A 215 -6.20 22.13 7.10
N PRO A 216 -7.41 22.41 6.57
CA PRO A 216 -7.94 23.78 6.53
C PRO A 216 -8.03 24.49 7.88
N ASP A 217 -8.18 23.74 8.98
CA ASP A 217 -8.23 24.27 10.35
C ASP A 217 -6.84 24.45 10.99
N GLY A 218 -5.77 24.21 10.22
CA GLY A 218 -4.38 24.31 10.70
C GLY A 218 -3.86 23.05 11.37
N SER A 219 -4.69 22.05 11.62
CA SER A 219 -4.28 20.74 12.14
C SER A 219 -3.57 19.90 11.08
N THR A 220 -3.12 18.72 11.46
CA THR A 220 -2.55 17.75 10.53
C THR A 220 -2.86 16.33 11.02
N ILE A 221 -2.90 15.38 10.09
CA ILE A 221 -3.11 13.96 10.37
C ILE A 221 -1.87 13.21 9.94
N GLY A 222 -1.30 12.44 10.86
CA GLY A 222 -0.06 11.72 10.67
C GLY A 222 0.93 11.96 11.80
N ARG A 223 2.19 11.57 11.60
CA ARG A 223 3.21 11.53 12.66
C ARG A 223 4.01 12.81 12.81
N ALA A 224 4.14 13.59 11.74
CA ALA A 224 4.82 14.87 11.81
C ALA A 224 3.99 15.88 12.62
N PRO A 225 4.62 16.72 13.45
CA PRO A 225 3.90 17.68 14.30
C PRO A 225 3.25 18.82 13.49
N LYS A 226 3.66 18.99 12.24
CA LYS A 226 3.12 20.02 11.33
C LYS A 226 2.90 19.42 9.96
N GLY A 227 1.79 19.76 9.33
CA GLY A 227 1.50 19.42 7.94
C GLY A 227 2.25 20.30 6.95
N LEU A 228 2.48 19.77 5.77
CA LEU A 228 3.03 20.47 4.63
C LEU A 228 1.92 21.27 3.90
N THR A 229 2.31 22.27 3.13
CA THR A 229 1.43 23.10 2.32
C THR A 229 1.96 23.24 0.90
N ALA A 230 1.16 23.78 -0.01
CA ALA A 230 1.63 24.09 -1.36
C ALA A 230 2.84 25.07 -1.40
N ALA A 231 3.02 25.87 -0.35
CA ALA A 231 4.16 26.79 -0.19
C ALA A 231 5.39 26.15 0.47
N SER A 232 5.30 24.90 0.94
CA SER A 232 6.44 24.22 1.56
C SER A 232 7.60 24.09 0.59
N THR A 233 8.81 24.33 1.09
CA THR A 233 10.04 24.22 0.29
C THR A 233 10.41 22.75 0.04
N GLU A 234 11.23 22.49 -0.99
CA GLU A 234 11.81 21.17 -1.23
C GLU A 234 12.49 20.62 0.03
N ALA A 235 13.33 21.42 0.67
CA ALA A 235 14.01 21.01 1.91
C ALA A 235 13.04 20.62 3.06
N ALA A 236 11.86 21.24 3.14
CA ALA A 236 10.87 20.88 4.14
C ALA A 236 10.20 19.54 3.82
N VAL A 237 9.93 19.26 2.54
CA VAL A 237 9.40 17.98 2.08
C VAL A 237 10.43 16.87 2.26
N ASP A 238 11.70 17.11 1.89
CA ASP A 238 12.78 16.14 2.08
C ASP A 238 13.02 15.82 3.56
N ALA A 239 12.92 16.82 4.44
CA ALA A 239 13.04 16.63 5.88
C ALA A 239 11.91 15.77 6.45
N TYR A 240 10.68 15.91 5.93
CA TYR A 240 9.56 15.05 6.27
C TYR A 240 9.79 13.61 5.78
N LEU A 241 10.07 13.44 4.49
CA LEU A 241 10.25 12.13 3.87
C LEU A 241 11.44 11.35 4.42
N SER A 242 12.58 12.02 4.67
CA SER A 242 13.79 11.35 5.15
C SER A 242 13.76 11.01 6.65
N ASN A 243 12.78 11.50 7.40
CA ASN A 243 12.68 11.27 8.84
C ASN A 243 11.92 9.95 9.12
N PRO A 244 12.57 8.89 9.63
CA PRO A 244 11.92 7.62 9.87
C PRO A 244 10.87 7.64 11.00
N LYS A 245 10.80 8.72 11.78
CA LYS A 245 9.71 8.93 12.75
C LYS A 245 8.42 9.39 12.06
N PHE A 246 8.52 10.06 10.91
CA PHE A 246 7.39 10.57 10.14
C PHE A 246 7.04 9.63 8.99
N TYR A 247 8.06 9.16 8.29
CA TYR A 247 7.94 8.23 7.17
C TYR A 247 8.79 6.98 7.43
N PRO A 248 8.23 5.94 8.06
CA PRO A 248 8.99 4.80 8.53
C PRO A 248 9.56 3.93 7.41
N VAL A 249 10.62 3.21 7.75
CA VAL A 249 11.28 2.25 6.86
C VAL A 249 10.36 1.06 6.58
N GLY A 250 10.31 0.58 5.36
CA GLY A 250 9.45 -0.55 4.94
C GLY A 250 8.00 -0.17 4.67
N MET A 251 7.70 1.12 4.68
CA MET A 251 6.35 1.64 4.46
C MET A 251 6.29 2.55 3.24
N PHE A 252 5.09 2.70 2.70
CA PHE A 252 4.77 3.60 1.60
C PHE A 252 3.40 4.22 1.82
N ASP A 253 3.28 5.52 1.55
CA ASP A 253 2.01 6.22 1.57
C ASP A 253 1.37 6.13 0.19
N ASP A 254 0.33 5.32 0.09
CA ASP A 254 -0.35 4.97 -1.16
C ASP A 254 -1.71 5.68 -1.32
N SER A 255 -2.04 6.59 -0.39
CA SER A 255 -3.31 7.31 -0.40
C SER A 255 -3.13 8.77 -0.83
N PRO A 256 -3.74 9.24 -1.93
CA PRO A 256 -3.66 10.63 -2.36
C PRO A 256 -4.61 11.53 -1.56
N ASP A 257 -4.61 11.42 -0.24
CA ASP A 257 -5.56 12.05 0.68
C ASP A 257 -4.96 13.15 1.55
N GLY A 258 -3.65 13.40 1.43
CA GLY A 258 -2.93 14.40 2.20
C GLY A 258 -2.81 14.08 3.69
N ASN A 259 -3.08 12.85 4.09
CA ASN A 259 -2.79 12.36 5.44
C ASN A 259 -1.41 11.69 5.46
N GLY A 260 -0.67 11.83 6.55
CA GLY A 260 0.59 11.11 6.73
C GLY A 260 0.34 9.74 7.32
N ASN A 261 -0.14 8.82 6.50
CA ASN A 261 -0.53 7.47 6.91
C ASN A 261 0.14 6.37 6.09
N PRO A 262 1.48 6.38 5.92
CA PRO A 262 2.17 5.32 5.21
C PRO A 262 1.82 3.96 5.81
N VAL A 263 1.65 2.96 4.94
CA VAL A 263 1.27 1.61 5.29
C VAL A 263 2.39 0.63 4.99
N HIS A 264 2.39 -0.49 5.72
CA HIS A 264 3.33 -1.57 5.50
C HIS A 264 3.23 -2.12 4.07
N ILE A 265 4.36 -2.22 3.38
CA ILE A 265 4.43 -2.85 2.06
C ILE A 265 4.14 -4.34 2.21
N GLN A 266 3.08 -4.83 1.57
CA GLN A 266 2.66 -6.23 1.64
C GLN A 266 3.45 -7.11 0.65
N PRO A 267 3.70 -8.40 0.96
CA PRO A 267 4.27 -9.32 -0.01
C PRO A 267 3.26 -9.65 -1.13
N PHE A 268 3.79 -10.04 -2.29
CA PHE A 268 2.99 -10.28 -3.50
C PHE A 268 3.05 -11.75 -3.91
N PHE A 269 2.52 -12.64 -3.04
CA PHE A 269 2.45 -14.08 -3.26
C PHE A 269 1.03 -14.54 -3.52
N ARG A 270 0.81 -15.57 -4.34
CA ARG A 270 -0.45 -16.28 -4.52
C ARG A 270 -1.66 -15.34 -4.59
N GLN A 271 -1.56 -14.32 -5.45
CA GLN A 271 -2.63 -13.32 -5.59
C GLN A 271 -3.94 -13.91 -6.13
N ASP A 272 -3.89 -15.11 -6.72
CA ASP A 272 -5.08 -15.91 -7.05
C ASP A 272 -5.95 -16.25 -5.84
N LEU A 273 -5.41 -16.22 -4.63
CA LEU A 273 -6.10 -16.55 -3.39
C LEU A 273 -6.49 -15.31 -2.57
N ALA A 274 -6.07 -14.12 -2.95
CA ALA A 274 -6.04 -12.93 -2.08
C ALA A 274 -7.24 -11.98 -2.24
N ALA A 275 -8.17 -12.22 -3.15
CA ALA A 275 -9.31 -11.32 -3.35
C ALA A 275 -10.17 -11.15 -2.07
N PRO A 276 -10.72 -9.96 -1.81
CA PRO A 276 -10.61 -8.72 -2.58
C PRO A 276 -9.28 -7.99 -2.32
N PHE A 277 -8.85 -7.18 -3.29
CA PHE A 277 -7.53 -6.55 -3.31
C PHE A 277 -7.54 -5.13 -2.72
N GLY A 278 -6.37 -4.73 -2.22
CA GLY A 278 -6.21 -3.55 -1.39
C GLY A 278 -6.52 -3.84 0.09
N SER A 279 -5.93 -3.08 1.01
CA SER A 279 -6.08 -3.32 2.45
C SER A 279 -7.55 -3.21 2.93
N SER A 280 -8.33 -2.32 2.33
CA SER A 280 -9.78 -2.18 2.61
C SER A 280 -10.67 -2.96 1.63
N GLY A 281 -10.11 -3.81 0.77
CA GLY A 281 -10.87 -4.62 -0.19
C GLY A 281 -11.56 -3.79 -1.27
N GLN A 282 -10.98 -2.65 -1.64
CA GLN A 282 -11.59 -1.71 -2.57
C GLN A 282 -11.74 -2.25 -4.01
N ASN A 283 -10.93 -3.22 -4.39
CA ASN A 283 -10.97 -3.80 -5.73
C ASN A 283 -11.32 -5.30 -5.69
N ALA A 284 -12.35 -5.68 -6.43
CA ALA A 284 -12.72 -7.09 -6.59
C ALA A 284 -11.76 -7.86 -7.52
N LYS A 285 -11.05 -7.14 -8.41
CA LYS A 285 -10.13 -7.71 -9.39
C LYS A 285 -8.73 -7.13 -9.23
N LEU A 286 -7.73 -7.97 -9.39
CA LEU A 286 -6.32 -7.58 -9.31
C LEU A 286 -5.92 -6.65 -10.46
N ASP A 287 -6.49 -6.82 -11.66
CA ASP A 287 -6.28 -5.92 -12.81
C ASP A 287 -6.67 -4.49 -12.49
N ASP A 288 -7.80 -4.30 -11.82
CA ASP A 288 -8.33 -2.98 -11.49
C ASP A 288 -7.46 -2.33 -10.40
N PHE A 289 -7.02 -3.12 -9.40
CA PHE A 289 -6.07 -2.66 -8.41
C PHE A 289 -4.75 -2.21 -9.05
N ASN A 290 -4.14 -3.06 -9.88
CA ASN A 290 -2.88 -2.74 -10.55
C ASN A 290 -3.03 -1.54 -11.50
N ASN A 291 -4.15 -1.41 -12.20
CA ASN A 291 -4.41 -0.22 -13.02
C ASN A 291 -4.42 1.06 -12.20
N THR A 292 -5.06 1.03 -11.02
CA THR A 292 -5.09 2.19 -10.10
C THR A 292 -3.69 2.58 -9.65
N VAL A 293 -2.83 1.61 -9.33
CA VAL A 293 -1.42 1.87 -8.96
C VAL A 293 -0.70 2.68 -10.04
N TYR A 294 -0.82 2.29 -11.30
CA TYR A 294 -0.13 3.01 -12.38
C TYR A 294 -0.79 4.36 -12.73
N THR A 295 -2.13 4.44 -12.66
CA THR A 295 -2.86 5.63 -13.11
C THR A 295 -3.08 6.69 -12.04
N ALA A 296 -2.91 6.37 -10.76
CA ALA A 296 -3.13 7.31 -9.66
C ALA A 296 -1.90 7.48 -8.75
N LEU A 297 -1.06 6.43 -8.60
CA LEU A 297 0.01 6.40 -7.63
C LEU A 297 1.39 6.59 -8.25
N PHE A 298 1.70 5.84 -9.33
CA PHE A 298 2.98 5.96 -10.03
C PHE A 298 3.05 7.13 -10.99
N ASP A 299 1.91 7.74 -11.31
CA ASP A 299 1.81 9.06 -11.93
C ASP A 299 0.74 9.89 -11.24
N GLN A 300 1.10 10.52 -10.11
CA GLN A 300 0.17 11.37 -9.37
C GLN A 300 -0.31 12.58 -10.19
N SER A 301 0.46 13.02 -11.19
CA SER A 301 0.05 14.13 -12.06
C SER A 301 -1.22 13.82 -12.87
N ASN A 302 -1.51 12.54 -13.10
CA ASN A 302 -2.75 12.12 -13.73
C ASN A 302 -4.01 12.44 -12.90
N LEU A 303 -3.88 12.67 -11.59
CA LEU A 303 -4.98 13.13 -10.75
C LEU A 303 -5.46 14.53 -11.13
N LEU A 304 -4.66 15.32 -11.85
CA LEU A 304 -5.05 16.61 -12.41
C LEU A 304 -5.75 16.51 -13.78
N SER A 305 -5.78 15.34 -14.42
CA SER A 305 -6.61 15.11 -15.61
C SER A 305 -8.11 15.22 -15.27
N PRO A 306 -8.98 15.45 -16.25
CA PRO A 306 -10.43 15.49 -15.99
C PRO A 306 -10.94 14.25 -15.24
N GLY A 307 -10.50 13.06 -15.66
CA GLY A 307 -10.86 11.80 -15.00
C GLY A 307 -10.26 11.64 -13.61
N GLY A 308 -9.01 12.05 -13.41
CA GLY A 308 -8.37 12.04 -12.10
C GLY A 308 -9.04 12.98 -11.11
N LYS A 309 -9.45 14.18 -11.54
CA LYS A 309 -10.24 15.13 -10.72
C LYS A 309 -11.58 14.54 -10.32
N GLN A 310 -12.29 13.92 -11.26
CA GLN A 310 -13.57 13.25 -10.98
C GLN A 310 -13.36 12.10 -9.97
N PHE A 311 -12.31 11.30 -10.12
CA PHE A 311 -11.98 10.23 -9.19
C PHE A 311 -11.76 10.76 -7.77
N ILE A 312 -10.91 11.76 -7.59
CA ILE A 312 -10.64 12.36 -6.27
C ILE A 312 -11.88 13.08 -5.71
N HIS A 313 -12.70 13.71 -6.56
CA HIS A 313 -13.97 14.31 -6.13
C HIS A 313 -14.94 13.24 -5.57
N VAL A 314 -15.07 12.10 -6.24
CA VAL A 314 -15.91 10.98 -5.75
C VAL A 314 -15.40 10.45 -4.40
N LEU A 315 -14.09 10.36 -4.20
CA LEU A 315 -13.50 9.90 -2.96
C LEU A 315 -13.55 10.94 -1.83
N GLY A 316 -13.26 12.21 -2.16
CA GLY A 316 -12.92 13.24 -1.18
C GLY A 316 -13.81 14.48 -1.19
N GLY A 317 -14.75 14.58 -2.14
CA GLY A 317 -15.58 15.79 -2.29
C GLY A 317 -14.73 17.06 -2.34
N ALA A 318 -15.21 18.13 -1.70
CA ALA A 318 -14.53 19.42 -1.64
C ALA A 318 -13.11 19.33 -1.01
N GLY A 319 -12.87 18.40 -0.08
CA GLY A 319 -11.54 18.18 0.50
C GLY A 319 -10.55 17.66 -0.52
N GLY A 320 -10.97 16.69 -1.34
CA GLY A 320 -10.18 16.19 -2.45
C GLY A 320 -9.91 17.25 -3.52
N ASP A 321 -10.92 18.03 -3.88
CA ASP A 321 -10.79 19.14 -4.85
C ASP A 321 -9.75 20.17 -4.36
N ALA A 322 -9.75 20.50 -3.06
CA ALA A 322 -8.79 21.44 -2.48
C ALA A 322 -7.34 20.92 -2.55
N ILE A 323 -7.13 19.63 -2.29
CA ILE A 323 -5.81 19.00 -2.45
C ILE A 323 -5.33 19.12 -3.88
N LEU A 324 -6.18 18.83 -4.86
CA LEU A 324 -5.81 18.90 -6.27
C LEU A 324 -5.58 20.34 -6.74
N ALA A 325 -6.32 21.32 -6.21
CA ALA A 325 -6.08 22.72 -6.48
C ALA A 325 -4.69 23.18 -5.99
N ASP A 326 -4.29 22.72 -4.80
CA ASP A 326 -2.94 22.98 -4.26
C ASP A 326 -1.87 22.20 -4.99
N TYR A 327 -2.14 20.96 -5.38
CA TYR A 327 -1.23 20.18 -6.20
C TYR A 327 -0.91 20.83 -7.55
N ALA A 328 -1.94 21.37 -8.20
CA ALA A 328 -1.74 22.13 -9.44
C ALA A 328 -0.80 23.34 -9.25
N LYS A 329 -0.94 24.07 -8.12
CA LYS A 329 -0.04 25.17 -7.76
C LYS A 329 1.39 24.67 -7.56
N VAL A 330 1.58 23.52 -6.87
CA VAL A 330 2.89 22.93 -6.65
C VAL A 330 3.58 22.55 -7.95
N LEU A 331 2.87 21.87 -8.88
CA LEU A 331 3.46 21.50 -10.17
C LEU A 331 3.80 22.74 -11.01
N ALA A 332 2.95 23.75 -11.02
CA ALA A 332 3.24 25.02 -11.70
C ALA A 332 4.45 25.72 -11.09
N ALA A 333 4.53 25.85 -9.76
CA ALA A 333 5.63 26.49 -9.06
C ALA A 333 6.97 25.76 -9.23
N THR A 334 6.94 24.44 -9.49
CA THR A 334 8.13 23.63 -9.75
C THR A 334 8.43 23.46 -11.25
N GLY A 335 7.65 24.09 -12.13
CA GLY A 335 7.86 24.06 -13.58
C GLY A 335 7.62 22.68 -14.21
N VAL A 336 6.75 21.87 -13.61
CA VAL A 336 6.35 20.56 -14.17
C VAL A 336 5.32 20.80 -15.27
N THR A 337 5.57 20.26 -16.46
CA THR A 337 4.72 20.38 -17.64
C THR A 337 4.62 19.06 -18.39
N GLY A 338 3.70 18.95 -19.34
CA GLY A 338 3.60 17.78 -20.22
C GLY A 338 2.97 16.54 -19.57
N PHE A 339 2.28 16.71 -18.47
CA PHE A 339 1.54 15.65 -17.79
C PHE A 339 0.09 15.54 -18.29
N PRO A 340 -0.60 14.39 -18.07
CA PRO A 340 -0.14 13.17 -17.40
C PRO A 340 0.82 12.35 -18.27
N TYR A 341 1.70 11.60 -17.61
CA TYR A 341 2.73 10.79 -18.28
C TYR A 341 2.29 9.35 -18.52
N VAL A 342 1.39 8.81 -17.68
CA VAL A 342 0.90 7.44 -17.84
C VAL A 342 0.26 7.24 -19.22
N THR A 343 0.66 6.16 -19.88
CA THR A 343 0.16 5.77 -21.19
C THR A 343 -1.04 4.83 -21.03
N ALA A 344 -2.23 5.36 -21.35
CA ALA A 344 -3.44 4.56 -21.39
C ALA A 344 -3.56 3.85 -22.75
N SER A 345 -4.01 2.60 -22.77
CA SER A 345 -4.42 1.89 -23.98
C SER A 345 -5.90 2.09 -24.30
N THR A 346 -6.71 2.32 -23.26
CA THR A 346 -8.13 2.62 -23.39
C THR A 346 -8.56 3.67 -22.36
N GLU A 347 -9.64 4.37 -22.68
CA GLU A 347 -10.30 5.28 -21.76
C GLU A 347 -11.66 4.71 -21.35
N GLY A 348 -12.15 5.11 -20.19
CA GLY A 348 -13.43 4.68 -19.65
C GLY A 348 -14.03 5.74 -18.74
N LYS A 349 -15.10 5.38 -18.05
CA LYS A 349 -15.77 6.30 -17.15
C LYS A 349 -14.97 6.46 -15.86
N PRO A 350 -14.62 7.70 -15.46
CA PRO A 350 -13.99 7.96 -14.16
C PRO A 350 -14.86 7.48 -12.99
N GLY A 351 -14.23 6.91 -11.98
CA GLY A 351 -14.91 6.33 -10.82
C GLY A 351 -15.34 4.88 -10.98
N ASP A 352 -15.35 4.33 -12.19
CA ASP A 352 -15.59 2.91 -12.39
C ASP A 352 -14.34 2.10 -11.98
N ALA A 353 -14.55 0.91 -11.40
CA ALA A 353 -13.45 0.09 -10.89
C ALA A 353 -12.34 -0.20 -11.93
N PRO A 354 -12.65 -0.52 -13.21
CA PRO A 354 -11.62 -0.74 -14.22
C PRO A 354 -10.86 0.53 -14.65
N THR A 355 -11.49 1.71 -14.51
CA THR A 355 -10.96 2.98 -14.98
C THR A 355 -11.18 4.11 -13.96
N PRO A 356 -10.66 3.99 -12.72
CA PRO A 356 -11.00 4.93 -11.65
C PRO A 356 -10.62 6.37 -12.01
N THR A 357 -9.49 6.57 -12.69
CA THR A 357 -9.05 7.88 -13.21
C THR A 357 -9.49 8.17 -14.65
N GLY A 358 -10.43 7.40 -15.20
CA GLY A 358 -10.82 7.47 -16.61
C GLY A 358 -9.83 6.79 -17.58
N LYS A 359 -8.77 6.19 -17.07
CA LYS A 359 -7.71 5.59 -17.88
C LYS A 359 -7.48 4.12 -17.51
N ARG A 360 -7.16 3.31 -18.52
CA ARG A 360 -6.70 1.93 -18.33
C ARG A 360 -5.43 1.71 -19.14
N VAL A 361 -4.40 1.20 -18.49
CA VAL A 361 -3.15 0.81 -19.14
C VAL A 361 -3.35 -0.50 -19.93
N ASP A 362 -2.31 -0.97 -20.62
CA ASP A 362 -2.38 -2.17 -21.47
C ASP A 362 -2.97 -3.37 -20.71
N GLU A 363 -4.14 -3.80 -21.15
CA GLU A 363 -4.92 -4.83 -20.48
C GLU A 363 -4.30 -6.23 -20.59
N GLN A 364 -3.61 -6.52 -21.71
CA GLN A 364 -2.91 -7.80 -21.87
C GLN A 364 -1.74 -7.87 -20.89
N LYS A 365 -0.98 -6.80 -20.72
CA LYS A 365 0.10 -6.73 -19.74
C LYS A 365 -0.42 -6.85 -18.31
N LEU A 366 -1.59 -6.29 -17.97
CA LEU A 366 -2.21 -6.48 -16.66
C LEU A 366 -2.59 -7.95 -16.43
N ARG A 367 -3.18 -8.64 -17.43
CA ARG A 367 -3.48 -10.07 -17.33
C ARG A 367 -2.22 -10.93 -17.19
N ASP A 368 -1.17 -10.60 -17.93
CA ASP A 368 0.11 -11.30 -17.85
C ASP A 368 0.75 -11.11 -16.45
N LEU A 369 0.72 -9.88 -15.94
CA LEU A 369 1.16 -9.56 -14.58
C LEU A 369 0.40 -10.41 -13.55
N ASN A 370 -0.92 -10.49 -13.64
CA ASN A 370 -1.74 -11.29 -12.73
C ASN A 370 -1.41 -12.77 -12.81
N ALA A 371 -1.21 -13.32 -14.02
CA ALA A 371 -0.79 -14.70 -14.20
C ALA A 371 0.55 -14.98 -13.52
N TYR A 372 1.46 -14.01 -13.50
CA TYR A 372 2.75 -14.13 -12.86
C TYR A 372 2.64 -14.07 -11.32
N VAL A 373 2.05 -13.01 -10.77
CA VAL A 373 1.99 -12.82 -9.31
C VAL A 373 1.11 -13.86 -8.61
N SER A 374 0.16 -14.44 -9.33
CA SER A 374 -0.65 -15.57 -8.85
C SER A 374 0.15 -16.86 -8.65
N ARG A 375 1.30 -16.99 -9.32
CA ARG A 375 2.19 -18.16 -9.23
C ARG A 375 3.39 -17.95 -8.32
N LEU A 376 3.60 -16.72 -7.83
CA LEU A 376 4.72 -16.46 -6.93
C LEU A 376 4.53 -17.22 -5.62
N ALA A 377 5.50 -18.06 -5.31
CA ALA A 377 5.52 -18.82 -4.07
C ALA A 377 6.15 -18.00 -2.94
N ALA A 378 5.58 -18.07 -1.75
CA ALA A 378 6.25 -17.55 -0.57
C ALA A 378 7.53 -18.35 -0.29
N PRO A 379 8.55 -17.72 0.29
CA PRO A 379 9.70 -18.42 0.82
C PRO A 379 9.28 -19.52 1.80
N LYS A 380 10.06 -20.61 1.88
CA LYS A 380 9.75 -21.71 2.79
C LYS A 380 9.56 -21.24 4.23
N GLY A 381 8.51 -21.72 4.85
CA GLY A 381 8.25 -21.52 6.28
C GLY A 381 9.35 -22.11 7.15
N VAL A 382 9.51 -21.58 8.35
CA VAL A 382 10.53 -22.04 9.32
C VAL A 382 9.90 -23.05 10.27
N VAL A 383 10.38 -24.29 10.22
CA VAL A 383 10.01 -25.36 11.15
C VAL A 383 11.19 -25.61 12.08
N THR A 384 11.12 -25.09 13.30
CA THR A 384 12.14 -25.32 14.33
C THR A 384 11.90 -26.62 15.10
N ASP A 385 10.63 -26.99 15.30
CA ASP A 385 10.19 -28.18 16.00
C ASP A 385 8.81 -28.60 15.45
N ALA A 386 8.73 -29.79 14.88
CA ALA A 386 7.51 -30.32 14.29
C ALA A 386 6.39 -30.56 15.31
N VAL A 387 6.74 -30.90 16.56
CA VAL A 387 5.77 -31.11 17.64
C VAL A 387 5.11 -29.78 18.02
N LEU A 388 5.92 -28.73 18.19
CA LEU A 388 5.40 -27.38 18.46
C LEU A 388 4.51 -26.86 17.32
N VAL A 389 4.89 -27.10 16.06
CA VAL A 389 4.09 -26.73 14.89
C VAL A 389 2.75 -27.46 14.91
N GLY A 390 2.71 -28.77 15.20
CA GLY A 390 1.48 -29.54 15.31
C GLY A 390 0.56 -29.06 16.44
N GLN A 391 1.13 -28.76 17.62
CA GLN A 391 0.38 -28.18 18.74
C GLN A 391 -0.17 -26.79 18.39
N GLY A 392 0.63 -25.97 17.75
CA GLY A 392 0.23 -24.63 17.31
C GLY A 392 -0.91 -24.66 16.28
N ARG A 393 -0.87 -25.63 15.36
CA ARG A 393 -1.97 -25.84 14.40
C ARG A 393 -3.28 -26.23 15.12
N ALA A 394 -3.20 -27.16 16.06
CA ALA A 394 -4.37 -27.55 16.85
C ALA A 394 -4.95 -26.35 17.63
N LEU A 395 -4.08 -25.53 18.22
CA LEU A 395 -4.47 -24.31 18.93
C LEU A 395 -5.08 -23.28 18.00
N PHE A 396 -4.53 -23.08 16.79
CA PHE A 396 -5.09 -22.16 15.79
C PHE A 396 -6.55 -22.51 15.45
N VAL A 397 -6.85 -23.80 15.30
CA VAL A 397 -8.21 -24.28 15.05
C VAL A 397 -9.09 -24.11 16.28
N SER A 398 -8.65 -24.58 17.46
CA SER A 398 -9.45 -24.54 18.70
C SER A 398 -9.69 -23.12 19.22
N SER A 399 -8.83 -22.18 18.88
CA SER A 399 -9.02 -20.75 19.18
C SER A 399 -9.87 -20.00 18.16
N ASN A 400 -10.53 -20.72 17.24
CA ASN A 400 -11.39 -20.16 16.19
C ASN A 400 -10.71 -19.16 15.23
N CYS A 401 -9.40 -19.20 15.10
CA CYS A 401 -8.68 -18.34 14.15
C CYS A 401 -9.10 -18.64 12.70
N THR A 402 -9.52 -19.88 12.44
CA THR A 402 -10.07 -20.34 11.15
C THR A 402 -11.39 -19.69 10.74
N ASN A 403 -12.08 -19.00 11.66
CA ASN A 403 -13.29 -18.24 11.31
C ASN A 403 -12.99 -17.04 10.41
N CYS A 404 -11.75 -16.56 10.41
CA CYS A 404 -11.30 -15.46 9.59
C CYS A 404 -10.11 -15.83 8.70
N HIS A 405 -9.19 -16.63 9.21
CA HIS A 405 -7.93 -16.93 8.50
C HIS A 405 -7.93 -18.30 7.86
N ASN A 406 -7.55 -18.34 6.58
CA ASN A 406 -7.34 -19.59 5.85
C ASN A 406 -5.84 -19.88 5.73
N THR A 407 -5.42 -21.07 6.15
CA THR A 407 -4.06 -21.58 5.98
C THR A 407 -3.97 -22.69 4.95
N ASP A 408 -5.08 -23.09 4.35
CA ASP A 408 -5.16 -24.06 3.26
C ASP A 408 -4.93 -23.35 1.91
N GLN A 409 -3.72 -23.46 1.38
CA GLN A 409 -3.31 -22.82 0.13
C GLN A 409 -3.91 -23.47 -1.14
N SER A 410 -4.77 -24.49 -1.00
CA SER A 410 -5.58 -25.02 -2.10
C SER A 410 -6.89 -24.24 -2.32
N LYS A 411 -7.21 -23.31 -1.43
CA LYS A 411 -8.45 -22.54 -1.43
C LYS A 411 -8.16 -21.05 -1.30
N PRO A 412 -8.96 -20.19 -1.95
CA PRO A 412 -8.89 -18.75 -1.72
C PRO A 412 -9.20 -18.42 -0.26
N VAL A 413 -8.72 -17.28 0.22
CA VAL A 413 -9.19 -16.71 1.48
C VAL A 413 -10.69 -16.40 1.37
N MET A 414 -11.35 -16.28 2.52
CA MET A 414 -12.74 -15.86 2.51
C MET A 414 -12.85 -14.47 1.88
N THR A 415 -13.77 -14.31 0.95
CA THR A 415 -14.05 -12.99 0.32
C THR A 415 -14.75 -12.02 1.28
N LYS A 416 -15.03 -12.45 2.49
CA LYS A 416 -15.60 -11.63 3.55
C LYS A 416 -14.60 -10.59 4.02
N LEU A 417 -15.03 -9.35 4.02
CA LEU A 417 -14.30 -8.27 4.69
C LEU A 417 -14.64 -8.29 6.18
N ILE A 418 -13.62 -8.17 7.02
CA ILE A 418 -13.85 -8.01 8.45
C ILE A 418 -14.19 -6.55 8.71
N PRO A 419 -15.35 -6.23 9.29
CA PRO A 419 -15.75 -4.86 9.58
C PRO A 419 -14.69 -4.13 10.39
N MET A 420 -14.45 -2.87 10.08
CA MET A 420 -13.40 -2.06 10.72
C MET A 420 -13.53 -2.04 12.24
N ASN A 421 -14.75 -1.99 12.78
CA ASN A 421 -15.00 -1.98 14.22
C ASN A 421 -14.71 -3.32 14.94
N GLN A 422 -14.53 -4.41 14.20
CA GLN A 422 -14.06 -5.68 14.77
C GLN A 422 -12.54 -5.72 14.90
N ILE A 423 -11.84 -5.04 14.01
CA ILE A 423 -10.37 -4.98 14.04
C ILE A 423 -9.89 -3.80 14.88
N TYR A 424 -10.60 -2.70 14.84
CA TYR A 424 -10.30 -1.47 15.58
C TYR A 424 -11.50 -1.09 16.47
N PRO A 425 -11.71 -1.74 17.62
CA PRO A 425 -12.93 -1.59 18.42
C PRO A 425 -13.23 -0.14 18.84
N ASP A 426 -12.19 0.61 19.18
CA ASP A 426 -12.28 2.00 19.62
C ASP A 426 -11.94 3.01 18.49
N TYR A 427 -11.72 2.51 17.27
CA TYR A 427 -11.35 3.32 16.12
C TYR A 427 -12.50 3.42 15.14
N ARG A 428 -12.78 4.64 14.69
CA ARG A 428 -13.79 4.92 13.67
C ARG A 428 -13.14 5.65 12.50
N PRO A 429 -12.48 4.92 11.60
CA PRO A 429 -11.76 5.50 10.48
C PRO A 429 -12.72 6.33 9.62
N LYS A 430 -12.22 7.43 9.10
CA LYS A 430 -12.95 8.32 8.21
C LYS A 430 -12.52 8.08 6.78
N VAL A 431 -13.45 8.23 5.89
CA VAL A 431 -13.14 8.26 4.45
C VAL A 431 -12.48 9.58 4.09
N LEU A 432 -11.79 9.61 2.96
CA LEU A 432 -11.09 10.79 2.45
C LEU A 432 -11.96 12.06 2.47
N ALA A 433 -13.24 11.96 2.08
CA ALA A 433 -14.17 13.08 2.05
C ALA A 433 -14.30 13.83 3.38
N GLN A 434 -14.13 13.14 4.49
CA GLN A 434 -14.32 13.69 5.82
C GLN A 434 -13.02 14.26 6.41
N ARG A 435 -11.87 13.73 6.03
CA ARG A 435 -10.54 14.16 6.48
C ARG A 435 -10.48 14.55 7.96
N GLN A 436 -11.06 13.72 8.81
CA GLN A 436 -11.11 13.94 10.25
C GLN A 436 -10.21 12.92 10.96
N ALA A 437 -9.60 13.36 12.05
CA ALA A 437 -8.91 12.46 12.95
C ALA A 437 -9.85 11.35 13.45
N PRO A 438 -9.35 10.15 13.77
CA PRO A 438 -10.16 9.10 14.37
C PRO A 438 -10.80 9.59 15.68
N LEU A 439 -12.01 9.11 15.99
CA LEU A 439 -12.69 9.41 17.23
C LEU A 439 -11.93 8.84 18.44
N SER A 440 -11.34 7.67 18.25
CA SER A 440 -10.44 7.04 19.22
C SER A 440 -9.15 6.66 18.50
N PRO A 441 -7.97 6.93 19.09
CA PRO A 441 -6.69 6.54 18.52
C PRO A 441 -6.57 5.03 18.41
N ILE A 442 -5.82 4.54 17.40
CA ILE A 442 -5.37 3.16 17.36
C ILE A 442 -4.34 2.98 18.48
N GLN A 443 -4.56 2.00 19.33
CA GLN A 443 -3.63 1.71 20.42
C GLN A 443 -2.46 0.90 19.91
N ASN A 444 -1.28 1.50 19.97
CA ASN A 444 -0.03 0.89 19.56
C ASN A 444 0.71 0.28 20.76
N ALA A 445 1.62 -0.65 20.49
CA ALA A 445 2.55 -1.12 21.51
C ALA A 445 3.46 0.05 21.96
N PRO A 446 3.85 0.12 23.26
CA PRO A 446 4.72 1.17 23.75
C PRO A 446 6.03 1.28 22.96
N GLY A 447 6.43 2.50 22.62
CA GLY A 447 7.67 2.77 21.88
C GLY A 447 7.62 2.51 20.38
N THR A 448 6.46 2.13 19.84
CA THR A 448 6.22 1.97 18.41
C THR A 448 5.64 3.24 17.79
N PHE A 449 4.71 3.11 16.85
CA PHE A 449 4.14 4.25 16.15
C PHE A 449 3.19 5.06 17.01
N ASP A 450 2.92 6.28 16.59
CA ASP A 450 1.88 7.07 17.21
C ASP A 450 0.49 6.51 16.88
N ASP A 451 -0.48 6.93 17.68
CA ASP A 451 -1.86 6.49 17.64
C ASP A 451 -2.74 7.30 16.67
N LYS A 452 -2.13 8.16 15.85
CA LYS A 452 -2.86 9.05 14.92
C LYS A 452 -3.02 8.48 13.53
N MET A 453 -2.56 7.25 13.30
CA MET A 453 -2.72 6.58 12.01
C MET A 453 -4.18 6.39 11.65
N ILE A 454 -4.52 6.73 10.43
CA ILE A 454 -5.85 6.54 9.87
C ILE A 454 -5.78 5.44 8.83
N VAL A 455 -6.71 4.49 8.91
CA VAL A 455 -7.02 3.62 7.79
C VAL A 455 -8.05 4.33 6.93
N VAL A 456 -7.65 4.74 5.74
CA VAL A 456 -8.54 5.41 4.80
C VAL A 456 -9.09 4.38 3.82
N ASP A 457 -10.40 4.31 3.73
CA ASP A 457 -11.06 3.54 2.69
C ASP A 457 -11.27 4.43 1.46
N ALA A 458 -10.52 4.14 0.42
CA ALA A 458 -10.62 4.81 -0.87
C ALA A 458 -11.74 4.21 -1.76
N SER A 459 -12.72 3.53 -1.21
CA SER A 459 -13.84 2.97 -1.98
C SER A 459 -14.66 4.08 -2.63
N PRO A 460 -15.06 3.94 -3.90
CA PRO A 460 -15.99 4.85 -4.54
C PRO A 460 -17.28 5.00 -3.73
N GLY A 461 -17.71 6.25 -3.51
CA GLY A 461 -18.89 6.56 -2.71
C GLY A 461 -18.63 6.68 -1.21
N GLY A 462 -17.39 6.57 -0.76
CA GLY A 462 -16.98 6.87 0.61
C GLY A 462 -17.46 5.88 1.68
N GLY A 463 -17.86 4.67 1.29
CA GLY A 463 -18.28 3.63 2.24
C GLY A 463 -17.08 2.94 2.89
N ILE A 464 -17.00 2.92 4.21
CA ILE A 464 -16.03 2.11 4.95
C ILE A 464 -16.44 0.65 4.85
N ARG A 465 -15.63 -0.18 4.18
CA ARG A 465 -15.94 -1.60 3.98
C ARG A 465 -15.43 -2.48 5.12
N GLY A 466 -14.13 -2.53 5.31
CA GLY A 466 -13.49 -3.40 6.29
C GLY A 466 -12.07 -3.74 5.89
N ASN A 467 -11.47 -4.74 6.54
CA ASN A 467 -10.15 -5.23 6.21
C ASN A 467 -10.23 -6.52 5.38
N ALA A 468 -9.47 -6.56 4.29
CA ALA A 468 -9.21 -7.79 3.55
C ALA A 468 -8.35 -8.75 4.40
N LEU A 469 -8.63 -10.05 4.27
CA LEU A 469 -7.92 -11.06 5.06
C LEU A 469 -6.55 -11.37 4.44
N PRO A 470 -5.47 -11.38 5.24
CA PRO A 470 -4.14 -11.73 4.74
C PRO A 470 -4.00 -13.24 4.52
N LEU A 471 -3.16 -13.61 3.57
CA LEU A 471 -2.81 -15.01 3.27
C LEU A 471 -1.97 -15.69 4.37
N LEU A 472 -1.48 -14.98 5.37
CA LEU A 472 -0.58 -15.47 6.43
C LEU A 472 0.72 -16.12 5.89
N LEU A 473 1.25 -15.62 4.79
CA LEU A 473 2.47 -16.11 4.17
C LEU A 473 3.70 -15.28 4.60
N ASP A 474 4.86 -15.96 4.64
CA ASP A 474 6.17 -15.36 4.97
C ASP A 474 6.27 -14.69 6.36
N LEU A 475 5.48 -15.13 7.31
CA LEU A 475 5.45 -14.57 8.67
C LEU A 475 6.75 -14.81 9.46
N ALA A 476 7.58 -15.77 9.04
CA ALA A 476 8.86 -16.06 9.68
C ALA A 476 9.89 -14.93 9.48
N ARG A 477 9.81 -14.17 8.38
CA ARG A 477 10.73 -13.10 8.01
C ARG A 477 10.15 -11.71 8.19
N LYS A 478 8.86 -11.61 8.49
CA LYS A 478 8.19 -10.33 8.75
C LYS A 478 8.60 -9.79 10.12
N PRO A 479 9.28 -8.62 10.19
CA PRO A 479 9.83 -8.10 11.44
C PRO A 479 8.80 -7.39 12.32
N VAL A 480 7.72 -6.87 11.71
CA VAL A 480 6.69 -6.05 12.35
C VAL A 480 5.31 -6.39 11.78
N PHE A 481 4.25 -6.05 12.49
CA PHE A 481 2.89 -6.46 12.17
C PHE A 481 1.91 -5.28 12.25
N LEU A 482 0.71 -5.49 11.70
CA LEU A 482 -0.33 -4.54 11.39
C LEU A 482 0.05 -3.63 10.21
N HIS A 483 -0.91 -2.83 9.75
CA HIS A 483 -0.74 -1.94 8.60
C HIS A 483 0.26 -0.79 8.87
N ASP A 484 0.37 -0.39 10.14
CA ASP A 484 1.18 0.71 10.63
C ASP A 484 2.50 0.28 11.28
N ASP A 485 2.84 -1.02 11.20
CA ASP A 485 4.03 -1.62 11.82
C ASP A 485 4.12 -1.43 13.35
N SER A 486 2.98 -1.21 14.00
CA SER A 486 2.91 -0.87 15.43
C SER A 486 3.23 -2.05 16.36
N VAL A 487 3.29 -3.27 15.85
CA VAL A 487 3.48 -4.47 16.67
C VAL A 487 4.77 -5.20 16.28
N PRO A 488 5.73 -5.38 17.21
CA PRO A 488 7.09 -5.83 16.89
C PRO A 488 7.25 -7.34 16.70
N SER A 489 6.22 -8.14 16.95
CA SER A 489 6.31 -9.60 16.80
C SER A 489 4.96 -10.29 16.84
N LEU A 490 4.88 -11.54 16.36
CA LEU A 490 3.68 -12.37 16.49
C LEU A 490 3.32 -12.63 17.96
N ASP A 491 4.30 -12.83 18.85
CA ASP A 491 4.01 -12.97 20.28
C ASP A 491 3.37 -11.70 20.85
N ALA A 492 3.92 -10.55 20.51
CA ALA A 492 3.36 -9.27 20.91
C ALA A 492 1.94 -9.06 20.34
N LEU A 493 1.69 -9.45 19.08
CA LEU A 493 0.38 -9.35 18.45
C LEU A 493 -0.69 -10.16 19.23
N LEU A 494 -0.32 -11.33 19.70
CA LEU A 494 -1.21 -12.25 20.41
C LEU A 494 -1.24 -12.04 21.93
N ASN A 495 -0.47 -11.10 22.46
CA ASN A 495 -0.34 -10.86 23.88
C ASN A 495 -1.50 -9.98 24.41
N PRO A 496 -2.22 -10.41 25.47
CA PRO A 496 -3.32 -9.65 26.05
C PRO A 496 -2.90 -8.31 26.68
N SER A 497 -1.60 -8.08 26.93
CA SER A 497 -1.09 -6.81 27.44
C SER A 497 -1.38 -5.61 26.51
N ARG A 498 -1.69 -5.86 25.24
CA ARG A 498 -2.12 -4.82 24.28
C ARG A 498 -3.50 -4.22 24.61
N GLY A 499 -4.31 -4.90 25.42
CA GLY A 499 -5.62 -4.42 25.83
C GLY A 499 -6.73 -4.66 24.80
N LYS A 500 -7.97 -4.48 25.24
CA LYS A 500 -9.15 -4.79 24.43
C LYS A 500 -9.39 -3.80 23.27
N GLY A 501 -8.93 -2.58 23.41
CA GLY A 501 -9.08 -1.52 22.40
C GLY A 501 -7.99 -1.52 21.31
N ALA A 502 -6.96 -2.37 21.43
CA ALA A 502 -5.91 -2.44 20.42
C ALA A 502 -6.42 -3.14 19.13
N PRO A 503 -5.89 -2.79 17.95
CA PRO A 503 -6.20 -3.47 16.72
C PRO A 503 -5.94 -4.98 16.80
N HIS A 504 -6.80 -5.80 16.19
CA HIS A 504 -6.74 -7.26 16.23
C HIS A 504 -6.73 -7.81 17.68
N PRO A 505 -7.79 -7.58 18.48
CA PRO A 505 -7.84 -7.93 19.91
C PRO A 505 -8.12 -9.42 20.16
N PHE A 506 -7.44 -10.30 19.44
CA PHE A 506 -7.54 -11.76 19.57
C PHE A 506 -6.30 -12.28 20.26
N TYR A 507 -6.40 -12.56 21.56
CA TYR A 507 -5.27 -12.84 22.42
C TYR A 507 -5.24 -14.28 22.92
N VAL A 508 -4.01 -14.77 23.15
CA VAL A 508 -3.74 -16.04 23.80
C VAL A 508 -3.02 -15.74 25.13
N VAL A 509 -3.67 -16.03 26.24
CA VAL A 509 -3.18 -15.65 27.58
C VAL A 509 -1.89 -16.39 27.95
N SER A 510 -1.85 -17.70 27.71
CA SER A 510 -0.71 -18.55 28.06
C SER A 510 0.50 -18.28 27.16
N THR A 511 1.65 -17.94 27.75
CA THR A 511 2.92 -17.77 27.02
C THR A 511 3.32 -19.05 26.28
N LYS A 512 3.10 -20.23 26.90
CA LYS A 512 3.40 -21.52 26.27
C LYS A 512 2.55 -21.73 25.02
N GLU A 513 1.26 -21.43 25.09
CA GLU A 513 0.35 -21.53 23.94
C GLU A 513 0.69 -20.50 22.86
N ARG A 514 1.06 -19.27 23.21
CA ARG A 514 1.56 -18.30 22.22
C ARG A 514 2.80 -18.81 21.50
N THR A 515 3.74 -19.45 22.24
CA THR A 515 4.96 -20.00 21.64
C THR A 515 4.64 -21.05 20.57
N VAL A 516 3.74 -22.00 20.85
CA VAL A 516 3.38 -23.03 19.86
C VAL A 516 2.61 -22.43 18.68
N LEU A 517 1.72 -21.47 18.93
CA LEU A 517 0.97 -20.79 17.87
C LEU A 517 1.91 -19.99 16.95
N VAL A 518 2.88 -19.27 17.51
CA VAL A 518 3.90 -18.54 16.75
C VAL A 518 4.77 -19.49 15.91
N ALA A 519 5.14 -20.67 16.47
CA ALA A 519 5.87 -21.69 15.71
C ALA A 519 5.08 -22.18 14.50
N TYR A 520 3.79 -22.43 14.65
CA TYR A 520 2.91 -22.79 13.54
C TYR A 520 2.81 -21.67 12.51
N LEU A 521 2.51 -20.45 12.91
CA LEU A 521 2.37 -19.31 11.99
C LEU A 521 3.65 -19.08 11.19
N LYS A 522 4.83 -19.20 11.80
CA LYS A 522 6.12 -19.08 11.10
C LYS A 522 6.41 -20.23 10.14
N SER A 523 5.77 -21.38 10.32
CA SER A 523 5.94 -22.55 9.46
C SER A 523 5.13 -22.48 8.16
N LEU A 524 4.21 -21.52 8.04
CA LEU A 524 3.32 -21.40 6.88
C LEU A 524 4.08 -20.92 5.64
N ASP A 525 3.84 -21.59 4.53
CA ASP A 525 4.32 -21.24 3.18
C ASP A 525 3.31 -21.71 2.13
N THR A 526 3.64 -21.59 0.84
CA THR A 526 2.78 -22.03 -0.27
C THR A 526 2.81 -23.53 -0.54
N GLY A 527 3.51 -24.30 0.27
CA GLY A 527 3.50 -25.77 0.18
C GLY A 527 2.23 -26.37 0.78
N PRO A 528 2.05 -27.70 0.66
CA PRO A 528 0.94 -28.40 1.29
C PRO A 528 0.99 -28.20 2.82
N ASP A 529 -0.20 -28.29 3.45
CA ASP A 529 -0.28 -28.21 4.90
C ASP A 529 0.68 -29.24 5.56
N LYS A 530 1.45 -28.78 6.55
CA LYS A 530 2.49 -29.58 7.19
C LYS A 530 1.94 -30.86 7.85
N GLU A 531 0.66 -30.92 8.17
CA GLU A 531 0.04 -32.18 8.67
C GLU A 531 -0.02 -33.27 7.61
N VAL A 532 -0.31 -32.89 6.35
CA VAL A 532 -0.36 -33.85 5.24
C VAL A 532 1.04 -34.38 4.91
N ALA A 533 2.06 -33.54 5.07
CA ALA A 533 3.44 -33.93 4.82
C ALA A 533 4.02 -34.88 5.89
N MET A 534 3.51 -34.83 7.15
CA MET A 534 3.96 -35.71 8.24
C MET A 534 3.28 -37.10 8.24
N ARG A 535 2.19 -37.27 7.49
CA ARG A 535 1.49 -38.57 7.35
C ARG A 535 1.92 -39.35 6.12
N ARG A 536 2.79 -38.81 5.30
CA ARG A 536 3.42 -39.48 4.12
C ARG A 536 4.88 -39.80 4.43
#